data_4a989d2ab431f3f1f9dfd0f941509683
#
_entry.id   4a989d2ab431f3f1f9dfd0f941509683
#
_cell.length_a   1.000
_cell.length_b   1.000
_cell.length_c   1.000
_cell.angle_alpha   90.00
_cell.angle_beta   90.00
_cell.angle_gamma   90.00
#
_symmetry.space_group_name_H-M   'P 1'
#
loop_
_entity.id
_entity.type
_entity.pdbx_description
1 polymer ?
#
loop_
_entity_poly.entity_id
_entity_poly.type
_entity_poly.pdbx_seq_one_letter_code
_entity_poly.pdbx_strand_id
1 'polypeptide(L)'
;MLFRSIHVLNGATSDPDAECRRYERAIEDAGGIDLQVLGIGTNGHIGFNEPARELTGPTHRVTLTASTRRSNAALFGGDPEKVPAEALSMGMSTILHARRIVLIATGKSKARCIEQVLNGPITTKLPASFLQLHSDVELVLDEAAAGQLPVRG
;
A
#
# COMPACT_ATOMS: atom_id res chain seq x y z
N MET A 1 16.08 -15.53 14.21
CA MET A 1 14.97 -16.00 13.37
C MET A 1 15.51 -16.16 11.96
N LEU A 2 15.46 -17.37 11.39
CA LEU A 2 15.89 -17.59 10.01
C LEU A 2 14.65 -17.55 9.12
N PHE A 3 14.61 -16.66 8.14
CA PHE A 3 13.59 -16.69 7.10
C PHE A 3 13.79 -17.95 6.27
N ARG A 4 12.73 -18.73 6.07
CA ARG A 4 12.78 -19.95 5.25
C ARG A 4 12.77 -19.62 3.75
N SER A 5 12.08 -18.54 3.38
CA SER A 5 12.00 -18.06 2.00
C SER A 5 11.70 -16.57 1.98
N ILE A 6 12.14 -15.91 0.91
CA ILE A 6 11.81 -14.51 0.62
C ILE A 6 11.25 -14.49 -0.80
N HIS A 7 10.03 -13.95 -0.95
CA HIS A 7 9.36 -13.78 -2.23
C HIS A 7 9.20 -12.29 -2.50
N VAL A 8 9.74 -11.82 -3.61
CA VAL A 8 9.59 -10.44 -4.08
C VAL A 8 9.06 -10.45 -5.51
N LEU A 9 8.39 -9.36 -5.88
CA LEU A 9 8.01 -9.12 -7.26
C LEU A 9 9.26 -8.76 -8.08
N ASN A 10 9.48 -9.47 -9.19
CA ASN A 10 10.58 -9.16 -10.11
C ASN A 10 10.18 -7.99 -11.03
N GLY A 11 10.53 -6.77 -10.65
CA GLY A 11 10.26 -5.58 -11.46
C GLY A 11 11.04 -5.48 -12.76
N ALA A 12 12.05 -6.35 -12.99
CA ALA A 12 12.83 -6.41 -14.22
C ALA A 12 12.35 -7.52 -15.20
N THR A 13 11.18 -8.10 -14.93
CA THR A 13 10.63 -9.16 -15.78
C THR A 13 10.26 -8.64 -17.17
N SER A 14 10.37 -9.51 -18.18
CA SER A 14 9.85 -9.24 -19.53
C SER A 14 8.34 -9.51 -19.66
N ASP A 15 7.73 -10.24 -18.68
CA ASP A 15 6.30 -10.53 -18.63
C ASP A 15 5.72 -10.16 -17.24
N PRO A 16 5.34 -8.89 -17.05
CA PRO A 16 4.76 -8.40 -15.81
C PRO A 16 3.51 -9.15 -15.36
N ASP A 17 2.66 -9.55 -16.30
CA ASP A 17 1.40 -10.23 -15.99
C ASP A 17 1.65 -11.66 -15.49
N ALA A 18 2.60 -12.37 -16.11
CA ALA A 18 3.01 -13.69 -15.62
C ALA A 18 3.63 -13.60 -14.22
N GLU A 19 4.43 -12.56 -13.96
CA GLU A 19 5.05 -12.33 -12.66
C GLU A 19 3.99 -12.01 -11.59
N CYS A 20 3.01 -11.18 -11.89
CA CYS A 20 1.90 -10.91 -10.97
C CYS A 20 1.14 -12.20 -10.62
N ARG A 21 0.82 -13.03 -11.63
CA ARG A 21 0.17 -14.34 -11.41
C ARG A 21 1.06 -15.30 -10.61
N ARG A 22 2.37 -15.31 -10.85
CA ARG A 22 3.32 -16.11 -10.06
C ARG A 22 3.30 -15.69 -8.60
N TYR A 23 3.30 -14.38 -8.34
CA TYR A 23 3.31 -13.85 -6.97
C TYR A 23 2.02 -14.17 -6.22
N GLU A 24 0.85 -14.02 -6.85
CA GLU A 24 -0.44 -14.42 -6.27
C GLU A 24 -0.46 -15.92 -5.92
N ARG A 25 -0.01 -16.79 -6.83
CA ARG A 25 0.10 -18.24 -6.54
C ARG A 25 1.03 -18.52 -5.37
N ALA A 26 2.16 -17.81 -5.27
CA ALA A 26 3.09 -17.99 -4.14
C ALA A 26 2.46 -17.61 -2.79
N ILE A 27 1.56 -16.62 -2.77
CA ILE A 27 0.77 -16.25 -1.59
C ILE A 27 -0.24 -17.35 -1.26
N GLU A 28 -0.96 -17.87 -2.26
CA GLU A 28 -1.93 -18.96 -2.10
C GLU A 28 -1.24 -20.24 -1.59
N ASP A 29 -0.13 -20.64 -2.20
CA ASP A 29 0.65 -21.83 -1.81
C ASP A 29 1.22 -21.71 -0.39
N ALA A 30 1.48 -20.49 0.07
CA ALA A 30 1.91 -20.23 1.45
C ALA A 30 0.74 -20.25 2.46
N GLY A 31 -0.51 -20.39 2.01
CA GLY A 31 -1.71 -20.35 2.84
C GLY A 31 -2.23 -18.93 3.12
N GLY A 32 -1.86 -17.95 2.30
CA GLY A 32 -2.24 -16.55 2.41
C GLY A 32 -1.23 -15.71 3.19
N ILE A 33 -1.63 -14.50 3.55
CA ILE A 33 -0.83 -13.52 4.30
C ILE A 33 -1.34 -13.48 5.74
N ASP A 34 -0.51 -13.85 6.70
CA ASP A 34 -0.86 -13.77 8.13
C ASP A 34 -0.83 -12.32 8.62
N LEU A 35 0.17 -11.55 8.22
CA LEU A 35 0.34 -10.15 8.60
C LEU A 35 0.78 -9.33 7.40
N GLN A 36 -0.03 -8.33 7.05
CA GLN A 36 0.28 -7.31 6.05
C GLN A 36 0.71 -6.02 6.73
N VAL A 37 1.94 -5.59 6.47
CA VAL A 37 2.41 -4.27 6.90
C VAL A 37 2.30 -3.28 5.75
N LEU A 38 1.69 -2.11 6.00
CA LEU A 38 1.45 -1.06 5.01
C LEU A 38 1.98 0.28 5.50
N GLY A 39 2.50 1.07 4.58
CA GLY A 39 2.56 2.52 4.70
C GLY A 39 1.37 3.16 3.98
N ILE A 40 1.23 4.49 4.10
CA ILE A 40 0.18 5.25 3.43
C ILE A 40 0.74 6.48 2.73
N GLY A 41 0.29 6.75 1.51
CA GLY A 41 0.55 8.01 0.83
C GLY A 41 -0.25 9.18 1.41
N THR A 42 0.16 10.42 1.16
CA THR A 42 -0.59 11.61 1.60
C THR A 42 -1.95 11.75 0.93
N ASN A 43 -2.15 11.06 -0.20
CA ASN A 43 -3.42 10.97 -0.94
C ASN A 43 -4.20 9.69 -0.63
N GLY A 44 -3.76 8.90 0.34
CA GLY A 44 -4.43 7.68 0.81
C GLY A 44 -4.16 6.42 0.00
N HIS A 45 -3.15 6.42 -0.90
CA HIS A 45 -2.75 5.18 -1.53
C HIS A 45 -2.09 4.22 -0.53
N ILE A 46 -2.30 2.93 -0.72
CA ILE A 46 -1.62 1.82 -0.03
C ILE A 46 -1.01 0.87 -1.06
N GLY A 47 0.24 0.42 -0.83
CA GLY A 47 1.06 -0.10 -1.93
C GLY A 47 1.20 0.97 -3.01
N PHE A 48 1.04 0.63 -4.28
CA PHE A 48 0.90 1.61 -5.35
C PHE A 48 -0.53 1.71 -5.90
N ASN A 49 -1.54 1.39 -5.07
CA ASN A 49 -2.95 1.57 -5.43
C ASN A 49 -3.33 3.05 -5.22
N GLU A 50 -3.13 3.85 -6.25
CA GLU A 50 -3.42 5.28 -6.27
C GLU A 50 -4.93 5.58 -6.35
N PRO A 51 -5.39 6.74 -5.86
CA PRO A 51 -6.77 7.21 -6.06
C PRO A 51 -7.15 7.17 -7.55
N ALA A 52 -8.21 6.42 -7.87
CA ALA A 52 -8.64 6.20 -9.24
C ALA A 52 -10.18 6.11 -9.34
N ARG A 53 -10.71 5.92 -10.53
CA ARG A 53 -12.14 5.60 -10.73
C ARG A 53 -12.42 4.16 -10.27
N GLU A 54 -11.49 3.27 -10.54
CA GLU A 54 -11.55 1.84 -10.24
C GLU A 54 -10.24 1.42 -9.60
N LEU A 55 -10.26 0.40 -8.76
CA LEU A 55 -9.08 -0.18 -8.13
C LEU A 55 -8.95 -1.64 -8.56
N THR A 56 -7.70 -2.06 -8.81
CA THR A 56 -7.42 -3.44 -9.20
C THR A 56 -7.34 -4.33 -7.95
N GLY A 57 -8.00 -5.48 -8.00
CA GLY A 57 -8.02 -6.44 -6.90
C GLY A 57 -6.70 -7.18 -6.70
N PRO A 58 -6.26 -8.02 -7.65
CA PRO A 58 -5.03 -8.81 -7.52
C PRO A 58 -3.76 -7.97 -7.74
N THR A 59 -2.61 -8.58 -7.50
CA THR A 59 -1.30 -8.01 -7.87
C THR A 59 -1.27 -7.66 -9.35
N HIS A 60 -0.78 -6.47 -9.66
CA HIS A 60 -0.84 -5.92 -11.00
C HIS A 60 0.29 -4.93 -11.29
N ARG A 61 0.45 -4.60 -12.57
CA ARG A 61 1.32 -3.52 -13.03
C ARG A 61 0.60 -2.18 -12.87
N VAL A 62 1.32 -1.19 -12.35
CA VAL A 62 0.83 0.18 -12.13
C VAL A 62 1.73 1.18 -12.84
N THR A 63 1.15 2.24 -13.38
CA THR A 63 1.88 3.43 -13.82
C THR A 63 2.02 4.38 -12.64
N LEU A 64 3.25 4.73 -12.28
CA LEU A 64 3.53 5.62 -11.15
C LEU A 64 3.23 7.07 -11.52
N THR A 65 2.53 7.77 -10.63
CA THR A 65 2.30 9.21 -10.80
C THR A 65 3.61 10.00 -10.65
N ALA A 66 3.66 11.19 -11.22
CA ALA A 66 4.81 12.08 -11.05
C ALA A 66 5.06 12.42 -9.56
N SER A 67 4.01 12.47 -8.74
CA SER A 67 4.13 12.66 -7.29
C SER A 67 4.80 11.46 -6.61
N THR A 68 4.39 10.24 -6.97
CA THR A 68 4.97 9.00 -6.44
C THR A 68 6.42 8.83 -6.89
N ARG A 69 6.75 9.17 -8.14
CA ARG A 69 8.14 9.18 -8.61
C ARG A 69 8.99 10.17 -7.82
N ARG A 70 8.51 11.40 -7.58
CA ARG A 70 9.23 12.39 -6.75
C ARG A 70 9.47 11.90 -5.32
N SER A 71 8.47 11.31 -4.67
CA SER A 71 8.60 10.83 -3.29
C SER A 71 9.56 9.66 -3.15
N ASN A 72 9.76 8.87 -4.21
CA ASN A 72 10.70 7.76 -4.25
C ASN A 72 12.08 8.13 -4.81
N ALA A 73 12.29 9.37 -5.26
CA ALA A 73 13.53 9.80 -5.91
C ALA A 73 14.79 9.58 -5.05
N ALA A 74 14.66 9.68 -3.72
CA ALA A 74 15.79 9.45 -2.80
C ALA A 74 16.41 8.05 -2.95
N LEU A 75 15.63 7.04 -3.31
CA LEU A 75 16.10 5.67 -3.57
C LEU A 75 16.85 5.55 -4.91
N PHE A 76 16.75 6.56 -5.78
CA PHE A 76 17.33 6.62 -7.12
C PHE A 76 18.29 7.81 -7.28
N GLY A 77 19.05 8.11 -6.22
CA GLY A 77 20.04 9.18 -6.22
C GLY A 77 19.45 10.59 -6.24
N GLY A 78 18.19 10.76 -5.80
CA GLY A 78 17.51 12.05 -5.72
C GLY A 78 16.86 12.51 -7.04
N ASP A 79 16.96 11.73 -8.11
CA ASP A 79 16.48 12.09 -9.44
C ASP A 79 15.14 11.37 -9.76
N PRO A 80 14.00 12.10 -9.83
CA PRO A 80 12.71 11.49 -10.17
C PRO A 80 12.66 10.86 -11.57
N GLU A 81 13.51 11.31 -12.51
CA GLU A 81 13.53 10.74 -13.86
C GLU A 81 14.19 9.36 -13.90
N LYS A 82 15.01 9.02 -12.91
CA LYS A 82 15.57 7.68 -12.73
C LYS A 82 14.63 6.70 -12.06
N VAL A 83 13.54 7.19 -11.45
CA VAL A 83 12.49 6.31 -10.90
C VAL A 83 11.73 5.69 -12.06
N PRO A 84 11.56 4.35 -12.12
CA PRO A 84 10.78 3.71 -13.16
C PRO A 84 9.39 4.33 -13.31
N ALA A 85 8.89 4.40 -14.53
CA ALA A 85 7.53 4.89 -14.80
C ALA A 85 6.45 3.90 -14.36
N GLU A 86 6.81 2.63 -14.22
CA GLU A 86 5.91 1.54 -13.86
C GLU A 86 6.49 0.72 -12.69
N ALA A 87 5.61 0.08 -11.95
CA ALA A 87 5.95 -0.85 -10.88
C ALA A 87 4.96 -2.02 -10.84
N LEU A 88 5.30 -3.07 -10.09
CA LEU A 88 4.37 -4.13 -9.71
C LEU A 88 3.94 -3.92 -8.26
N SER A 89 2.66 -4.10 -7.99
CA SER A 89 2.08 -3.88 -6.67
C SER A 89 1.04 -4.92 -6.34
N MET A 90 1.00 -5.36 -5.09
CA MET A 90 -0.19 -6.04 -4.58
C MET A 90 -1.40 -5.14 -4.75
N GLY A 91 -2.49 -5.70 -5.27
CA GLY A 91 -3.74 -4.99 -5.42
C GLY A 91 -4.61 -5.02 -4.17
N MET A 92 -5.76 -4.37 -4.25
CA MET A 92 -6.62 -4.17 -3.09
C MET A 92 -7.16 -5.47 -2.50
N SER A 93 -7.55 -6.46 -3.34
CA SER A 93 -8.04 -7.73 -2.81
C SER A 93 -6.94 -8.54 -2.13
N THR A 94 -5.73 -8.56 -2.70
CA THR A 94 -4.57 -9.25 -2.10
C THR A 94 -4.27 -8.69 -0.71
N ILE A 95 -4.28 -7.35 -0.58
CA ILE A 95 -4.07 -6.66 0.70
C ILE A 95 -5.19 -7.01 1.70
N LEU A 96 -6.45 -6.89 1.28
CA LEU A 96 -7.61 -7.07 2.16
C LEU A 96 -7.89 -8.53 2.53
N HIS A 97 -7.29 -9.51 1.86
CA HIS A 97 -7.35 -10.92 2.25
C HIS A 97 -6.30 -11.33 3.28
N ALA A 98 -5.40 -10.44 3.70
CA ALA A 98 -4.52 -10.71 4.83
C ALA A 98 -5.34 -10.98 6.10
N ARG A 99 -4.84 -11.82 7.02
CA ARG A 99 -5.53 -12.12 8.28
C ARG A 99 -5.51 -10.92 9.22
N ARG A 100 -4.42 -10.18 9.23
CA ARG A 100 -4.23 -8.95 10.01
C ARG A 100 -3.47 -7.91 9.17
N ILE A 101 -3.84 -6.64 9.33
CA ILE A 101 -3.18 -5.51 8.67
C ILE A 101 -2.65 -4.55 9.72
N VAL A 102 -1.39 -4.12 9.56
CA VAL A 102 -0.80 -3.03 10.33
C VAL A 102 -0.48 -1.89 9.38
N LEU A 103 -1.15 -0.75 9.55
CA LEU A 103 -0.89 0.48 8.80
C LEU A 103 -0.01 1.40 9.63
N ILE A 104 1.16 1.75 9.12
CA ILE A 104 2.12 2.62 9.79
C ILE A 104 2.14 3.98 9.10
N ALA A 105 1.95 5.07 9.86
CA ALA A 105 2.06 6.42 9.34
C ALA A 105 2.74 7.36 10.33
N THR A 106 3.65 8.19 9.83
CA THR A 106 4.39 9.17 10.62
C THR A 106 4.38 10.55 9.96
N GLY A 107 4.39 11.58 10.79
CA GLY A 107 4.51 12.96 10.38
C GLY A 107 3.19 13.67 10.06
N LYS A 108 3.18 14.98 10.29
CA LYS A 108 2.01 15.86 10.16
C LYS A 108 1.35 15.83 8.79
N SER A 109 2.13 15.54 7.72
CA SER A 109 1.60 15.45 6.35
C SER A 109 0.59 14.33 6.16
N LYS A 110 0.53 13.33 7.06
CA LYS A 110 -0.39 12.20 7.04
C LYS A 110 -1.68 12.46 7.83
N ALA A 111 -1.68 13.42 8.75
CA ALA A 111 -2.77 13.62 9.71
C ALA A 111 -4.16 13.74 9.07
N ARG A 112 -4.29 14.58 8.02
CA ARG A 112 -5.56 14.74 7.29
C ARG A 112 -6.00 13.45 6.60
N CYS A 113 -5.06 12.76 5.98
CA CYS A 113 -5.35 11.51 5.27
C CYS A 113 -5.81 10.43 6.27
N ILE A 114 -5.13 10.29 7.41
CA ILE A 114 -5.49 9.32 8.47
C ILE A 114 -6.88 9.63 9.02
N GLU A 115 -7.19 10.90 9.29
CA GLU A 115 -8.53 11.29 9.72
C GLU A 115 -9.60 10.85 8.71
N GLN A 116 -9.39 11.13 7.42
CA GLN A 116 -10.32 10.73 6.35
C GLN A 116 -10.43 9.20 6.19
N VAL A 117 -9.35 8.45 6.37
CA VAL A 117 -9.35 6.98 6.32
C VAL A 117 -10.21 6.40 7.43
N LEU A 118 -10.18 6.99 8.63
CA LEU A 118 -10.91 6.46 9.79
C LEU A 118 -12.38 6.91 9.85
N ASN A 119 -12.64 8.16 9.49
CA ASN A 119 -13.95 8.80 9.73
C ASN A 119 -14.68 9.17 8.43
N GLY A 120 -14.00 9.11 7.29
CA GLY A 120 -14.57 9.43 5.99
C GLY A 120 -15.29 8.25 5.32
N PRO A 121 -15.92 8.49 4.16
CA PRO A 121 -16.57 7.43 3.39
C PRO A 121 -15.55 6.48 2.75
N ILE A 122 -15.94 5.23 2.55
CA ILE A 122 -15.18 4.26 1.76
C ILE A 122 -15.31 4.64 0.28
N THR A 123 -14.17 4.90 -0.36
CA THR A 123 -14.15 5.37 -1.75
C THR A 123 -12.84 5.03 -2.44
N THR A 124 -12.91 4.76 -3.75
CA THR A 124 -11.72 4.56 -4.61
C THR A 124 -10.85 5.80 -4.74
N LYS A 125 -11.36 6.98 -4.35
CA LYS A 125 -10.58 8.22 -4.26
C LYS A 125 -9.70 8.32 -3.01
N LEU A 126 -9.86 7.37 -2.08
CA LEU A 126 -9.06 7.20 -0.88
C LEU A 126 -8.85 5.69 -0.65
N PRO A 127 -7.94 5.02 -1.38
CA PRO A 127 -7.83 3.55 -1.35
C PRO A 127 -7.69 2.96 0.05
N ALA A 128 -6.94 3.61 0.96
CA ALA A 128 -6.83 3.19 2.35
C ALA A 128 -8.16 3.18 3.11
N SER A 129 -9.21 3.87 2.63
CA SER A 129 -10.54 3.83 3.25
C SER A 129 -11.18 2.44 3.23
N PHE A 130 -10.76 1.57 2.30
CA PHE A 130 -11.21 0.19 2.24
C PHE A 130 -10.74 -0.65 3.44
N LEU A 131 -9.73 -0.20 4.19
CA LEU A 131 -9.32 -0.84 5.43
C LEU A 131 -10.43 -0.84 6.50
N GLN A 132 -11.41 0.06 6.41
CA GLN A 132 -12.60 0.05 7.27
C GLN A 132 -13.46 -1.22 7.10
N LEU A 133 -13.32 -1.95 5.99
CA LEU A 133 -14.02 -3.22 5.73
C LEU A 133 -13.29 -4.44 6.29
N HIS A 134 -12.05 -4.27 6.71
CA HIS A 134 -11.24 -5.38 7.20
C HIS A 134 -11.47 -5.58 8.71
N SER A 135 -11.54 -6.84 9.15
CA SER A 135 -11.91 -7.20 10.53
C SER A 135 -10.79 -6.98 11.57
N ASP A 136 -9.53 -6.94 11.14
CA ASP A 136 -8.36 -6.81 12.05
C ASP A 136 -7.32 -5.86 11.46
N VAL A 137 -7.52 -4.55 11.72
CA VAL A 137 -6.57 -3.50 11.29
C VAL A 137 -6.06 -2.74 12.51
N GLU A 138 -4.75 -2.65 12.61
CA GLU A 138 -4.07 -1.82 13.60
C GLU A 138 -3.41 -0.63 12.90
N LEU A 139 -3.61 0.58 13.44
CA LEU A 139 -2.92 1.79 13.00
C LEU A 139 -1.83 2.14 14.00
N VAL A 140 -0.59 2.21 13.54
CA VAL A 140 0.57 2.65 14.32
C VAL A 140 0.95 4.05 13.84
N LEU A 141 0.66 5.05 14.67
CA LEU A 141 0.81 6.47 14.33
C LEU A 141 1.74 7.16 15.32
N ASP A 142 2.54 8.11 14.85
CA ASP A 142 3.13 9.09 15.74
C ASP A 142 2.10 10.20 16.10
N GLU A 143 2.40 11.01 17.11
CA GLU A 143 1.53 12.11 17.54
C GLU A 143 1.20 13.08 16.41
N ALA A 144 2.16 13.33 15.52
CA ALA A 144 1.99 14.25 14.41
C ALA A 144 1.04 13.71 13.32
N ALA A 145 1.08 12.41 13.04
CA ALA A 145 0.15 11.75 12.13
C ALA A 145 -1.26 11.59 12.76
N ALA A 146 -1.34 11.45 14.09
CA ALA A 146 -2.59 11.38 14.82
C ALA A 146 -3.23 12.76 15.11
N GLY A 147 -2.55 13.85 14.80
CA GLY A 147 -2.90 15.21 15.24
C GLY A 147 -4.25 15.78 14.77
N GLN A 148 -4.97 15.09 13.91
CA GLN A 148 -6.35 15.45 13.52
C GLN A 148 -7.40 14.45 14.03
N LEU A 149 -6.97 13.43 14.77
CA LEU A 149 -7.90 12.49 15.41
C LEU A 149 -8.46 13.12 16.69
N PRO A 150 -9.74 12.85 17.02
CA PRO A 150 -10.29 13.28 18.29
C PRO A 150 -9.51 12.65 19.44
N VAL A 151 -9.12 13.48 20.40
CA VAL A 151 -8.52 12.99 21.64
C VAL A 151 -9.62 12.20 22.37
N ARG A 152 -9.43 10.89 22.49
CA ARG A 152 -10.29 10.10 23.38
C ARG A 152 -9.86 10.41 24.80
N GLY A 153 -10.71 11.16 25.52
CA GLY A 153 -10.58 11.35 26.95
C GLY A 153 -10.83 10.05 27.72
#